data_836ad602c3d32ec452588cbf8c7788f6
#
_entry.id   836ad602c3d32ec452588cbf8c7788f6
#
_cell.length_a   1.000
_cell.length_b   1.000
_cell.length_c   1.000
_cell.angle_alpha   90.00
_cell.angle_beta   90.00
_cell.angle_gamma   90.00
#
_symmetry.space_group_name_H-M   'P 1'
#
loop_
_entity.id
_entity.type
_entity.pdbx_description
1 polymer ?
#
loop_
_entity_poly.entity_id
_entity_poly.type
_entity_poly.pdbx_seq_one_letter_code
_entity_poly.pdbx_strand_id
1 'polypeptide(L)'
;MSQAIRLRIYCDGHDRAAGESLVHAVVHLLWREHAAGVTVVRATEGFGVNRHLHAGRVEVLGSHLPVLVEWVDTPQRHEAIWPRLEPLVSGVLVTRESVEVVNWPSHGLRRLDPTATVDDVMHTDVVSVAADTPLAEVVALMMRRRLRFVPVLDRGQLAGVITNRDLVERAGLGARLELQQAPDTSADAAQAWAGRTAGEVMSDEPTAVLTGTRLADVALLMLRHRIKRLPVLHSGRVVGVVSRFDVLRTVADDLANGNGATAFPGPLTQIGQLTSGRVPAVRSEASLAQVLDVVASTRLNHAVVVDADRHVLGLVTDAELLRRVGPGHRGVVDRLMRRGVPVEASGHSAADLMVPAALVVPASLPIGEAIHQMMQLQVKVLPVVDDEERLVGIVDRADALRALFGGGPDMVDGSAGS
;
A
#
# COMPACT_ATOMS: atom_id res chain seq x y z
N MET A 1 -0.20 15.32 25.94
CA MET A 1 -0.44 14.23 26.91
C MET A 1 -1.87 13.75 26.72
N SER A 2 -2.06 12.50 26.37
CA SER A 2 -3.41 11.96 26.10
C SER A 2 -3.84 11.03 27.24
N GLN A 3 -5.09 11.19 27.69
CA GLN A 3 -5.67 10.26 28.65
C GLN A 3 -5.98 8.94 27.96
N ALA A 4 -5.62 7.85 28.62
CA ALA A 4 -5.91 6.48 28.21
C ALA A 4 -6.48 5.68 29.39
N ILE A 5 -7.01 4.52 29.07
CA ILE A 5 -7.46 3.55 30.06
C ILE A 5 -6.50 2.36 30.03
N ARG A 6 -6.03 1.97 31.21
CA ARG A 6 -5.31 0.72 31.45
C ARG A 6 -6.25 -0.29 32.07
N LEU A 7 -6.46 -1.40 31.39
CA LEU A 7 -7.19 -2.54 31.92
C LEU A 7 -6.19 -3.64 32.27
N ARG A 8 -6.34 -4.21 33.45
CA ARG A 8 -5.55 -5.35 33.91
C ARG A 8 -6.45 -6.52 34.25
N ILE A 9 -6.16 -7.67 33.69
CA ILE A 9 -6.88 -8.92 33.91
C ILE A 9 -5.93 -9.87 34.65
N TYR A 10 -6.32 -10.27 35.85
CA TYR A 10 -5.55 -11.15 36.70
C TYR A 10 -6.13 -12.55 36.61
N CYS A 11 -5.41 -13.46 35.99
CA CYS A 11 -5.82 -14.85 35.79
C CYS A 11 -4.70 -15.82 36.12
N ASP A 12 -4.97 -17.11 36.14
CA ASP A 12 -3.95 -18.13 36.20
C ASP A 12 -3.84 -18.86 34.85
N GLY A 13 -2.81 -19.71 34.71
CA GLY A 13 -2.55 -20.41 33.46
C GLY A 13 -3.62 -21.44 33.08
N HIS A 14 -4.54 -21.77 33.99
CA HIS A 14 -5.62 -22.72 33.79
C HIS A 14 -6.98 -22.12 33.55
N ASP A 15 -7.13 -20.81 33.74
CA ASP A 15 -8.39 -20.14 33.47
C ASP A 15 -8.79 -20.34 31.99
N ARG A 16 -10.04 -20.71 31.81
CA ARG A 16 -10.60 -21.03 30.50
C ARG A 16 -11.78 -20.11 30.14
N ALA A 17 -11.86 -19.76 28.88
CA ALA A 17 -13.03 -19.11 28.33
C ALA A 17 -13.40 -19.82 26.98
N ALA A 18 -14.66 -20.21 26.86
CA ALA A 18 -15.18 -20.89 25.66
C ALA A 18 -14.37 -22.16 25.23
N GLY A 19 -13.73 -22.86 26.20
CA GLY A 19 -12.98 -24.09 25.92
C GLY A 19 -11.50 -23.90 25.62
N GLU A 20 -11.02 -22.67 25.45
CA GLU A 20 -9.61 -22.36 25.26
C GLU A 20 -8.99 -21.63 26.46
N SER A 21 -7.68 -21.41 26.47
CA SER A 21 -7.01 -20.61 27.49
C SER A 21 -7.58 -19.20 27.53
N LEU A 22 -7.96 -18.71 28.71
CA LEU A 22 -8.47 -17.34 28.89
C LEU A 22 -7.49 -16.29 28.33
N VAL A 23 -6.20 -16.44 28.61
CA VAL A 23 -5.15 -15.56 28.12
C VAL A 23 -5.17 -15.52 26.57
N HIS A 24 -5.28 -16.69 25.95
CA HIS A 24 -5.31 -16.81 24.50
C HIS A 24 -6.57 -16.15 23.91
N ALA A 25 -7.74 -16.46 24.49
CA ALA A 25 -9.02 -15.87 24.07
C ALA A 25 -9.00 -14.33 24.14
N VAL A 26 -8.50 -13.78 25.26
CA VAL A 26 -8.38 -12.32 25.45
C VAL A 26 -7.41 -11.69 24.47
N VAL A 27 -6.21 -12.26 24.31
CA VAL A 27 -5.19 -11.73 23.39
C VAL A 27 -5.69 -11.77 21.96
N HIS A 28 -6.33 -12.88 21.55
CA HIS A 28 -6.89 -13.02 20.21
C HIS A 28 -8.06 -12.06 19.95
N LEU A 29 -8.94 -11.87 20.96
CA LEU A 29 -10.02 -10.88 20.84
C LEU A 29 -9.44 -9.48 20.65
N LEU A 30 -8.53 -9.05 21.52
CA LEU A 30 -7.91 -7.72 21.45
C LEU A 30 -7.13 -7.54 20.14
N TRP A 31 -6.47 -8.60 19.66
CA TRP A 31 -5.79 -8.56 18.36
C TRP A 31 -6.77 -8.39 17.19
N ARG A 32 -7.87 -9.15 17.17
CA ARG A 32 -8.93 -9.03 16.13
C ARG A 32 -9.60 -7.66 16.15
N GLU A 33 -9.81 -7.11 17.34
CA GLU A 33 -10.40 -5.78 17.53
C GLU A 33 -9.37 -4.66 17.34
N HIS A 34 -8.14 -4.99 16.92
CA HIS A 34 -7.05 -4.05 16.66
C HIS A 34 -6.76 -3.12 17.84
N ALA A 35 -6.76 -3.64 19.07
CA ALA A 35 -6.30 -2.91 20.24
C ALA A 35 -4.88 -2.37 20.05
N ALA A 36 -4.57 -1.23 20.66
CA ALA A 36 -3.28 -0.55 20.47
C ALA A 36 -2.07 -1.40 20.92
N GLY A 37 -2.30 -2.33 21.83
CA GLY A 37 -1.31 -3.31 22.28
C GLY A 37 -1.78 -4.05 23.50
N VAL A 38 -1.32 -5.28 23.66
CA VAL A 38 -1.57 -6.10 24.85
C VAL A 38 -0.26 -6.69 25.33
N THR A 39 -0.03 -6.67 26.62
CA THR A 39 1.14 -7.25 27.26
C THR A 39 0.69 -8.39 28.18
N VAL A 40 1.35 -9.54 28.07
CA VAL A 40 1.12 -10.68 28.96
C VAL A 40 2.35 -10.87 29.84
N VAL A 41 2.16 -10.74 31.14
CA VAL A 41 3.23 -10.94 32.15
C VAL A 41 2.92 -12.17 32.95
N ARG A 42 3.87 -13.09 33.08
CA ARG A 42 3.79 -14.23 33.99
C ARG A 42 4.52 -13.89 35.30
N ALA A 43 3.83 -14.00 36.40
CA ALA A 43 4.45 -13.79 37.69
C ALA A 43 5.36 -14.98 38.07
N THR A 44 6.40 -14.72 38.84
CA THR A 44 7.27 -15.76 39.39
C THR A 44 6.70 -16.37 40.65
N GLU A 45 5.88 -15.61 41.36
CA GLU A 45 5.20 -16.01 42.60
C GLU A 45 3.86 -15.28 42.73
N GLY A 46 2.90 -15.88 43.36
CA GLY A 46 1.63 -15.25 43.70
C GLY A 46 0.56 -16.27 44.16
N PHE A 47 -0.58 -15.72 44.61
CA PHE A 47 -1.77 -16.51 44.89
C PHE A 47 -3.02 -15.78 44.37
N GLY A 48 -3.97 -16.56 43.89
CA GLY A 48 -5.27 -16.04 43.43
C GLY A 48 -6.37 -16.22 44.50
N VAL A 49 -7.62 -16.15 44.08
CA VAL A 49 -8.82 -16.24 44.90
C VAL A 49 -8.83 -17.52 45.76
N ASN A 50 -8.25 -18.60 45.29
CA ASN A 50 -8.17 -19.89 45.96
C ASN A 50 -7.07 -19.98 47.02
N ARG A 51 -6.32 -18.92 47.31
CA ARG A 51 -5.24 -18.82 48.29
C ARG A 51 -4.15 -19.90 48.21
N HIS A 52 -3.95 -20.55 47.09
CA HIS A 52 -2.81 -21.42 46.84
C HIS A 52 -1.59 -20.56 46.45
N LEU A 53 -0.53 -20.64 47.30
CA LEU A 53 0.74 -19.97 47.03
C LEU A 53 1.49 -20.73 45.93
N HIS A 54 1.71 -20.08 44.80
CA HIS A 54 2.51 -20.61 43.72
C HIS A 54 3.88 -19.93 43.74
N ALA A 55 4.92 -20.69 44.10
CA ALA A 55 6.31 -20.22 44.13
C ALA A 55 7.16 -21.04 43.15
N GLY A 56 7.77 -20.38 42.19
CA GLY A 56 8.57 -21.01 41.14
C GLY A 56 9.95 -21.46 41.63
N ARG A 57 10.04 -22.51 42.42
CA ARG A 57 11.33 -23.07 42.85
C ARG A 57 11.60 -24.50 42.44
N VAL A 58 10.81 -25.11 41.56
CA VAL A 58 11.12 -26.44 41.00
C VAL A 58 10.66 -26.46 39.51
N GLU A 59 11.51 -26.97 38.66
CA GLU A 59 11.26 -27.31 37.26
C GLU A 59 10.14 -28.36 37.11
N VAL A 60 8.90 -27.92 37.21
CA VAL A 60 7.77 -28.68 36.69
C VAL A 60 7.03 -27.72 35.76
N LEU A 61 6.96 -28.07 34.51
CA LEU A 61 6.29 -27.40 33.38
C LEU A 61 5.06 -26.59 33.84
N GLY A 62 5.28 -25.32 34.01
CA GLY A 62 4.60 -24.31 34.74
C GLY A 62 3.22 -23.88 34.28
N SER A 63 2.20 -24.60 34.71
CA SER A 63 0.82 -24.26 34.38
C SER A 63 0.07 -23.46 35.46
N HIS A 64 0.67 -23.21 36.64
CA HIS A 64 -0.03 -22.62 37.79
C HIS A 64 0.43 -21.21 38.19
N LEU A 65 1.27 -20.56 37.40
CA LEU A 65 1.74 -19.22 37.75
C LEU A 65 0.67 -18.17 37.37
N PRO A 66 0.47 -17.16 38.25
CA PRO A 66 -0.40 -16.04 37.94
C PRO A 66 0.02 -15.34 36.64
N VAL A 67 -0.96 -14.98 35.83
CA VAL A 67 -0.79 -14.27 34.58
C VAL A 67 -1.53 -12.95 34.67
N LEU A 68 -0.84 -11.87 34.30
CA LEU A 68 -1.41 -10.55 34.16
C LEU A 68 -1.49 -10.23 32.67
N VAL A 69 -2.69 -9.98 32.17
CA VAL A 69 -2.91 -9.40 30.82
C VAL A 69 -3.18 -7.91 31.02
N GLU A 70 -2.34 -7.07 30.44
CA GLU A 70 -2.46 -5.62 30.51
C GLU A 70 -2.77 -5.07 29.11
N TRP A 71 -3.82 -4.25 29.03
CA TRP A 71 -4.25 -3.56 27.83
C TRP A 71 -4.40 -2.07 28.11
N VAL A 72 -3.67 -1.24 27.35
CA VAL A 72 -3.75 0.22 27.42
C VAL A 72 -4.26 0.74 26.07
N ASP A 73 -5.36 1.50 26.10
CA ASP A 73 -5.95 2.07 24.89
C ASP A 73 -6.76 3.34 25.20
N THR A 74 -7.32 3.97 24.19
CA THR A 74 -8.20 5.14 24.34
C THR A 74 -9.52 4.76 25.03
N PRO A 75 -10.19 5.70 25.74
CA PRO A 75 -11.49 5.44 26.36
C PRO A 75 -12.52 4.91 25.36
N GLN A 76 -12.56 5.48 24.15
CA GLN A 76 -13.51 5.08 23.10
C GLN A 76 -13.28 3.63 22.65
N ARG A 77 -12.02 3.18 22.57
CA ARG A 77 -11.70 1.79 22.22
C ARG A 77 -12.12 0.84 23.33
N HIS A 78 -11.90 1.21 24.57
CA HIS A 78 -12.37 0.42 25.70
C HIS A 78 -13.89 0.24 25.67
N GLU A 79 -14.64 1.29 25.44
CA GLU A 79 -16.11 1.23 25.34
C GLU A 79 -16.58 0.35 24.18
N ALA A 80 -15.91 0.43 23.04
CA ALA A 80 -16.27 -0.36 21.85
C ALA A 80 -15.97 -1.87 22.02
N ILE A 81 -14.88 -2.22 22.72
CA ILE A 81 -14.42 -3.61 22.84
C ILE A 81 -15.00 -4.29 24.08
N TRP A 82 -15.27 -3.53 25.15
CA TRP A 82 -15.71 -4.06 26.44
C TRP A 82 -16.89 -5.03 26.36
N PRO A 83 -17.98 -4.77 25.61
CA PRO A 83 -19.11 -5.69 25.53
C PRO A 83 -18.75 -7.10 25.04
N ARG A 84 -17.65 -7.24 24.29
CA ARG A 84 -17.15 -8.53 23.81
C ARG A 84 -16.13 -9.16 24.74
N LEU A 85 -15.41 -8.34 25.48
CA LEU A 85 -14.38 -8.77 26.44
C LEU A 85 -15.00 -9.24 27.77
N GLU A 86 -16.00 -8.51 28.27
CA GLU A 86 -16.66 -8.75 29.58
C GLU A 86 -17.11 -10.20 29.75
N PRO A 87 -17.78 -10.85 28.79
CA PRO A 87 -18.19 -12.25 28.96
C PRO A 87 -17.02 -13.22 29.15
N LEU A 88 -15.86 -12.94 28.55
CA LEU A 88 -14.66 -13.78 28.66
C LEU A 88 -14.02 -13.68 30.06
N VAL A 89 -14.06 -12.49 30.65
CA VAL A 89 -13.34 -12.18 31.91
C VAL A 89 -14.23 -12.12 33.13
N SER A 90 -15.48 -12.56 33.03
CA SER A 90 -16.47 -12.50 34.12
C SER A 90 -16.09 -13.29 35.38
N GLY A 91 -15.20 -14.28 35.26
CA GLY A 91 -14.73 -15.15 36.34
C GLY A 91 -13.42 -14.72 37.01
N VAL A 92 -12.80 -13.64 36.57
CA VAL A 92 -11.46 -13.21 37.03
C VAL A 92 -11.48 -11.76 37.51
N LEU A 93 -10.45 -11.38 38.30
CA LEU A 93 -10.29 -10.00 38.73
C LEU A 93 -9.87 -9.11 37.52
N VAL A 94 -10.63 -8.05 37.29
CA VAL A 94 -10.30 -7.05 36.31
C VAL A 94 -10.24 -5.67 36.97
N THR A 95 -9.17 -4.93 36.76
CA THR A 95 -9.04 -3.54 37.22
C THR A 95 -8.98 -2.60 36.04
N ARG A 96 -9.57 -1.41 36.21
CA ARG A 96 -9.58 -0.34 35.22
C ARG A 96 -9.04 0.96 35.85
N GLU A 97 -8.06 1.56 35.22
CA GLU A 97 -7.41 2.79 35.68
C GLU A 97 -7.31 3.80 34.56
N SER A 98 -7.50 5.07 34.87
CA SER A 98 -7.12 6.15 33.95
C SER A 98 -5.62 6.41 34.07
N VAL A 99 -4.92 6.40 32.96
CA VAL A 99 -3.48 6.63 32.90
C VAL A 99 -3.16 7.76 31.93
N GLU A 100 -2.12 8.51 32.26
CA GLU A 100 -1.55 9.48 31.35
C GLU A 100 -0.51 8.79 30.46
N VAL A 101 -0.73 8.82 29.15
CA VAL A 101 0.24 8.29 28.19
C VAL A 101 1.16 9.40 27.74
N VAL A 102 2.42 9.29 28.16
CA VAL A 102 3.50 10.24 27.82
C VAL A 102 3.92 10.07 26.36
N ASN A 103 4.00 8.83 25.90
CA ASN A 103 4.31 8.49 24.52
C ASN A 103 3.57 7.22 24.11
N TRP A 104 2.77 7.31 23.06
CA TRP A 104 2.21 6.13 22.44
C TRP A 104 3.22 5.52 21.47
N PRO A 105 3.37 4.20 21.41
CA PRO A 105 4.14 3.61 20.31
C PRO A 105 3.46 4.00 19.02
N SER A 106 4.15 4.80 18.23
CA SER A 106 3.71 5.23 16.91
C SER A 106 3.84 4.07 15.93
N HIS A 107 2.91 3.10 16.02
CA HIS A 107 2.68 2.24 14.88
C HIS A 107 1.98 3.08 13.83
N GLY A 108 2.55 3.18 12.63
CA GLY A 108 2.25 4.10 11.54
C GLY A 108 0.80 4.34 11.10
N LEU A 109 -0.19 3.91 11.87
CA LEU A 109 -1.62 3.96 11.57
C LEU A 109 -2.37 5.17 12.15
N ARG A 110 -1.68 6.08 12.87
CA ARG A 110 -2.34 7.13 13.65
C ARG A 110 -2.75 8.39 12.88
N ARG A 111 -2.68 8.36 11.55
CA ARG A 111 -2.97 9.55 10.73
C ARG A 111 -4.16 9.46 9.83
N LEU A 112 -4.67 8.30 9.63
CA LEU A 112 -6.04 8.15 9.19
C LEU A 112 -6.89 8.25 10.46
N ASP A 113 -7.97 9.01 10.40
CA ASP A 113 -9.02 8.89 11.39
C ASP A 113 -9.23 7.38 11.63
N PRO A 114 -9.06 6.88 12.86
CA PRO A 114 -9.22 5.44 13.12
C PRO A 114 -10.60 4.93 12.78
N THR A 115 -11.56 5.83 12.60
CA THR A 115 -12.93 5.53 12.18
C THR A 115 -13.10 5.64 10.67
N ALA A 116 -12.15 6.23 9.94
CA ALA A 116 -12.23 6.36 8.49
C ALA A 116 -12.28 5.00 7.80
N THR A 117 -13.25 4.83 6.94
CA THR A 117 -13.49 3.62 6.19
C THR A 117 -13.26 3.83 4.70
N VAL A 118 -13.25 2.75 3.94
CA VAL A 118 -13.13 2.81 2.49
C VAL A 118 -14.28 3.58 1.85
N ASP A 119 -15.45 3.60 2.49
CA ASP A 119 -16.65 4.28 1.99
C ASP A 119 -16.47 5.81 1.91
N ASP A 120 -15.62 6.38 2.79
CA ASP A 120 -15.35 7.82 2.85
C ASP A 120 -14.51 8.32 1.68
N VAL A 121 -13.81 7.41 0.98
CA VAL A 121 -12.81 7.78 -0.03
C VAL A 121 -12.97 7.08 -1.37
N MET A 122 -13.76 6.00 -1.43
CA MET A 122 -13.95 5.23 -2.67
C MET A 122 -14.67 6.06 -3.73
N HIS A 123 -14.36 5.79 -4.98
CA HIS A 123 -15.13 6.28 -6.12
C HIS A 123 -16.29 5.32 -6.40
N THR A 124 -17.50 5.84 -6.37
CA THR A 124 -18.73 5.06 -6.56
C THR A 124 -19.21 4.97 -8.02
N ASP A 125 -18.72 5.87 -8.89
CA ASP A 125 -18.97 5.77 -10.35
C ASP A 125 -18.06 4.70 -10.96
N VAL A 126 -18.38 3.44 -10.72
CA VAL A 126 -17.58 2.31 -11.16
C VAL A 126 -17.96 1.87 -12.56
N VAL A 127 -17.02 2.00 -13.48
CA VAL A 127 -17.14 1.42 -14.81
C VAL A 127 -16.67 -0.04 -14.75
N SER A 128 -17.56 -0.97 -15.02
CA SER A 128 -17.29 -2.42 -15.07
C SER A 128 -17.71 -3.00 -16.41
N VAL A 129 -17.24 -4.20 -16.72
CA VAL A 129 -17.62 -4.96 -17.93
C VAL A 129 -18.07 -6.37 -17.55
N ALA A 130 -18.86 -7.01 -18.40
CA ALA A 130 -19.20 -8.41 -18.23
C ALA A 130 -18.05 -9.33 -18.70
N ALA A 131 -17.97 -10.54 -18.17
CA ALA A 131 -16.91 -11.49 -18.52
C ALA A 131 -16.91 -11.88 -20.00
N ASP A 132 -18.06 -11.87 -20.64
CA ASP A 132 -18.26 -12.15 -22.07
C ASP A 132 -18.05 -10.93 -22.98
N THR A 133 -17.79 -9.74 -22.43
CA THR A 133 -17.53 -8.52 -23.21
C THR A 133 -16.33 -8.72 -24.13
N PRO A 134 -16.45 -8.43 -25.43
CA PRO A 134 -15.32 -8.52 -26.37
C PRO A 134 -14.13 -7.69 -25.91
N LEU A 135 -12.94 -8.24 -25.95
CA LEU A 135 -11.72 -7.56 -25.49
C LEU A 135 -11.49 -6.22 -26.19
N ALA A 136 -11.83 -6.11 -27.47
CA ALA A 136 -11.73 -4.88 -28.23
C ALA A 136 -12.60 -3.75 -27.63
N GLU A 137 -13.80 -4.08 -27.13
CA GLU A 137 -14.67 -3.12 -26.46
C GLU A 137 -14.12 -2.69 -25.10
N VAL A 138 -13.56 -3.64 -24.33
CA VAL A 138 -12.89 -3.34 -23.05
C VAL A 138 -11.75 -2.35 -23.26
N VAL A 139 -10.88 -2.62 -24.23
CA VAL A 139 -9.76 -1.75 -24.59
C VAL A 139 -10.27 -0.38 -25.00
N ALA A 140 -11.24 -0.31 -25.92
CA ALA A 140 -11.83 0.96 -26.36
C ALA A 140 -12.46 1.74 -25.19
N LEU A 141 -13.13 1.06 -24.25
CA LEU A 141 -13.69 1.66 -23.05
C LEU A 141 -12.60 2.24 -22.16
N MET A 142 -11.56 1.44 -21.87
CA MET A 142 -10.43 1.86 -21.04
C MET A 142 -9.71 3.07 -21.65
N MET A 143 -9.54 3.11 -22.97
CA MET A 143 -8.94 4.24 -23.68
C MET A 143 -9.83 5.50 -23.62
N ARG A 144 -11.10 5.39 -24.02
CA ARG A 144 -12.03 6.54 -24.02
C ARG A 144 -12.22 7.17 -22.65
N ARG A 145 -12.32 6.34 -21.61
CA ARG A 145 -12.54 6.77 -20.22
C ARG A 145 -11.25 6.98 -19.43
N ARG A 146 -10.08 6.79 -20.07
CA ARG A 146 -8.75 6.86 -19.45
C ARG A 146 -8.60 5.96 -18.22
N LEU A 147 -9.27 4.80 -18.25
CA LEU A 147 -9.25 3.83 -17.17
C LEU A 147 -7.97 3.02 -17.20
N ARG A 148 -7.43 2.72 -16.03
CA ARG A 148 -6.27 1.84 -15.86
C ARG A 148 -6.62 0.58 -15.07
N PHE A 149 -7.91 0.39 -14.79
CA PHE A 149 -8.45 -0.68 -13.99
C PHE A 149 -9.95 -0.77 -14.26
N VAL A 150 -10.44 -1.97 -14.55
CA VAL A 150 -11.85 -2.26 -14.79
C VAL A 150 -12.23 -3.56 -14.10
N PRO A 151 -13.19 -3.57 -13.16
CA PRO A 151 -13.79 -4.77 -12.64
C PRO A 151 -14.52 -5.56 -13.75
N VAL A 152 -14.35 -6.87 -13.73
CA VAL A 152 -15.05 -7.80 -14.61
C VAL A 152 -16.10 -8.53 -13.78
N LEU A 153 -17.33 -8.51 -14.25
CA LEU A 153 -18.46 -9.11 -13.55
C LEU A 153 -18.94 -10.38 -14.28
N ASP A 154 -19.24 -11.41 -13.52
CA ASP A 154 -20.06 -12.54 -13.96
C ASP A 154 -21.36 -12.54 -13.17
N ARG A 155 -22.49 -12.52 -13.86
CA ARG A 155 -23.84 -12.49 -13.24
C ARG A 155 -24.00 -11.40 -12.17
N GLY A 156 -23.33 -10.25 -12.37
CA GLY A 156 -23.38 -9.12 -11.48
C GLY A 156 -22.48 -9.19 -10.23
N GLN A 157 -21.70 -10.27 -10.10
CA GLN A 157 -20.70 -10.45 -9.06
C GLN A 157 -19.29 -10.22 -9.61
N LEU A 158 -18.35 -9.82 -8.76
CA LEU A 158 -16.96 -9.61 -9.14
C LEU A 158 -16.31 -10.96 -9.49
N ALA A 159 -15.98 -11.18 -10.76
CA ALA A 159 -15.29 -12.35 -11.25
C ALA A 159 -13.78 -12.13 -11.39
N GLY A 160 -13.38 -10.91 -11.76
CA GLY A 160 -11.98 -10.58 -11.99
C GLY A 160 -11.76 -9.08 -12.14
N VAL A 161 -10.53 -8.72 -12.49
CA VAL A 161 -10.15 -7.34 -12.83
C VAL A 161 -9.26 -7.34 -14.08
N ILE A 162 -9.38 -6.29 -14.88
CA ILE A 162 -8.47 -6.02 -15.98
C ILE A 162 -7.73 -4.73 -15.71
N THR A 163 -6.42 -4.79 -15.75
CA THR A 163 -5.51 -3.64 -15.64
C THR A 163 -4.72 -3.46 -16.93
N ASN A 164 -4.02 -2.32 -17.09
CA ASN A 164 -3.09 -2.15 -18.20
C ASN A 164 -2.05 -3.28 -18.27
N ARG A 165 -1.65 -3.82 -17.11
CA ARG A 165 -0.72 -4.94 -17.04
C ARG A 165 -1.30 -6.21 -17.66
N ASP A 166 -2.53 -6.55 -17.35
CA ASP A 166 -3.20 -7.74 -17.91
C ASP A 166 -3.34 -7.62 -19.42
N LEU A 167 -3.66 -6.41 -19.91
CA LEU A 167 -3.75 -6.17 -21.35
C LEU A 167 -2.39 -6.33 -22.04
N VAL A 168 -1.31 -5.95 -21.40
CA VAL A 168 0.04 -6.13 -21.95
C VAL A 168 0.48 -7.57 -21.87
N GLU A 169 0.39 -8.22 -20.69
CA GLU A 169 0.94 -9.55 -20.43
C GLU A 169 0.08 -10.65 -21.02
N ARG A 170 -1.24 -10.54 -20.93
CA ARG A 170 -2.18 -11.60 -21.31
C ARG A 170 -2.85 -11.37 -22.65
N ALA A 171 -3.08 -10.11 -23.03
CA ALA A 171 -3.69 -9.79 -24.32
C ALA A 171 -2.67 -9.53 -25.44
N GLY A 172 -1.38 -9.50 -25.15
CA GLY A 172 -0.34 -9.20 -26.13
C GLY A 172 -0.38 -7.74 -26.64
N LEU A 173 -0.98 -6.86 -25.86
CA LEU A 173 -1.22 -5.44 -26.20
C LEU A 173 0.00 -4.57 -26.00
N GLY A 174 1.21 -5.11 -26.07
CA GLY A 174 2.42 -4.31 -25.90
C GLY A 174 2.26 -2.90 -26.43
N ALA A 175 2.60 -1.90 -25.64
CA ALA A 175 2.76 -0.48 -25.97
C ALA A 175 1.57 0.33 -26.50
N ARG A 176 0.50 -0.28 -27.00
CA ARG A 176 -0.55 0.47 -27.71
C ARG A 176 -1.58 1.18 -26.81
N LEU A 177 -1.68 0.81 -25.55
CA LEU A 177 -2.70 1.35 -24.64
C LEU A 177 -2.45 2.78 -24.15
N GLU A 178 -1.22 3.26 -24.24
CA GLU A 178 -0.90 4.62 -23.86
C GLU A 178 -0.84 5.61 -25.05
N LEU A 179 -1.00 5.10 -26.26
CA LEU A 179 -1.09 5.89 -27.49
C LEU A 179 -2.51 6.47 -27.66
N GLN A 180 -2.95 7.31 -26.74
CA GLN A 180 -4.26 7.98 -26.78
C GLN A 180 -4.42 9.03 -27.89
N GLN A 181 -3.56 9.05 -28.90
CA GLN A 181 -3.61 10.06 -29.98
C GLN A 181 -3.50 9.49 -31.41
N ALA A 182 -3.56 8.18 -31.61
CA ALA A 182 -3.61 7.64 -32.96
C ALA A 182 -5.05 7.29 -33.36
N PRO A 183 -5.66 7.96 -34.36
CA PRO A 183 -7.01 7.63 -34.83
C PRO A 183 -7.11 6.34 -35.63
N ASP A 184 -5.99 5.71 -35.98
CA ASP A 184 -5.95 4.43 -36.69
C ASP A 184 -5.58 3.28 -35.78
N THR A 185 -6.57 2.72 -35.09
CA THR A 185 -6.51 1.33 -34.63
C THR A 185 -6.48 0.44 -35.86
N SER A 186 -5.28 0.16 -36.35
CA SER A 186 -5.12 -0.65 -37.58
C SER A 186 -5.85 -2.00 -37.42
N ALA A 187 -6.38 -2.53 -38.50
CA ALA A 187 -7.04 -3.80 -38.63
C ALA A 187 -6.29 -4.96 -37.92
N ASP A 188 -4.97 -4.88 -37.86
CA ASP A 188 -4.08 -5.84 -37.18
C ASP A 188 -4.29 -5.93 -35.65
N ALA A 189 -4.65 -4.83 -34.99
CA ALA A 189 -4.92 -4.84 -33.54
C ALA A 189 -6.29 -5.42 -33.24
N ALA A 190 -7.28 -5.08 -34.05
CA ALA A 190 -8.63 -5.66 -33.95
C ALA A 190 -8.59 -7.17 -34.22
N GLN A 191 -7.71 -7.62 -35.13
CA GLN A 191 -7.56 -9.04 -35.46
C GLN A 191 -6.84 -9.83 -34.36
N ALA A 192 -5.90 -9.22 -33.64
CA ALA A 192 -5.23 -9.88 -32.49
C ALA A 192 -6.16 -10.13 -31.29
N TRP A 193 -7.30 -9.44 -31.22
CA TRP A 193 -8.30 -9.57 -30.15
C TRP A 193 -9.62 -10.19 -30.64
N ALA A 194 -9.68 -10.50 -31.93
CA ALA A 194 -10.88 -11.12 -32.51
C ALA A 194 -11.22 -12.42 -31.79
N GLY A 195 -12.42 -12.48 -31.25
CA GLY A 195 -12.91 -13.66 -30.53
C GLY A 195 -12.49 -13.78 -29.06
N ARG A 196 -11.63 -12.90 -28.53
CA ARG A 196 -11.27 -12.90 -27.09
C ARG A 196 -12.22 -12.05 -26.27
N THR A 197 -12.44 -12.48 -25.02
CA THR A 197 -13.35 -11.84 -24.06
C THR A 197 -12.60 -11.28 -22.85
N ALA A 198 -13.28 -10.45 -22.06
CA ALA A 198 -12.78 -9.91 -20.79
C ALA A 198 -12.38 -11.04 -19.83
N GLY A 199 -13.18 -12.10 -19.73
CA GLY A 199 -12.96 -13.25 -18.86
C GLY A 199 -11.68 -14.02 -19.18
N GLU A 200 -11.25 -14.07 -20.45
CA GLU A 200 -10.02 -14.75 -20.84
C GLU A 200 -8.73 -13.97 -20.52
N VAL A 201 -8.86 -12.69 -20.22
CA VAL A 201 -7.72 -11.78 -20.00
C VAL A 201 -7.66 -11.27 -18.57
N MET A 202 -8.77 -11.27 -17.86
CA MET A 202 -8.82 -10.79 -16.49
C MET A 202 -7.87 -11.55 -15.56
N SER A 203 -7.44 -10.89 -14.50
CA SER A 203 -6.92 -11.57 -13.31
C SER A 203 -8.10 -12.07 -12.50
N ASP A 204 -8.21 -13.36 -12.37
CA ASP A 204 -9.20 -14.08 -11.55
C ASP A 204 -8.89 -13.95 -10.06
N GLU A 205 -9.86 -14.19 -9.20
CA GLU A 205 -9.76 -14.07 -7.75
C GLU A 205 -9.14 -12.72 -7.29
N PRO A 206 -9.70 -11.60 -7.74
CA PRO A 206 -9.12 -10.30 -7.43
C PRO A 206 -9.25 -9.99 -5.93
N THR A 207 -8.17 -9.48 -5.34
CA THR A 207 -8.25 -8.93 -3.99
C THR A 207 -9.24 -7.77 -3.98
N ALA A 208 -10.24 -7.85 -3.10
CA ALA A 208 -11.26 -6.84 -2.89
C ALA A 208 -11.42 -6.53 -1.41
N VAL A 209 -12.07 -5.43 -1.07
CA VAL A 209 -12.44 -5.06 0.30
C VAL A 209 -13.95 -4.86 0.42
N LEU A 210 -14.47 -5.00 1.62
CA LEU A 210 -15.89 -4.76 1.90
C LEU A 210 -16.13 -3.30 2.29
N THR A 211 -17.34 -2.81 2.08
CA THR A 211 -17.81 -1.57 2.71
C THR A 211 -17.57 -1.63 4.21
N GLY A 212 -17.26 -0.49 4.83
CA GLY A 212 -16.89 -0.41 6.25
C GLY A 212 -15.47 -0.88 6.58
N THR A 213 -14.69 -1.40 5.61
CA THR A 213 -13.28 -1.73 5.85
C THR A 213 -12.50 -0.47 6.18
N ARG A 214 -11.74 -0.49 7.27
CA ARG A 214 -10.92 0.68 7.66
C ARG A 214 -9.91 1.03 6.61
N LEU A 215 -9.73 2.31 6.40
CA LEU A 215 -8.82 2.82 5.39
C LEU A 215 -7.36 2.39 5.64
N ALA A 216 -6.99 2.23 6.92
CA ALA A 216 -5.71 1.69 7.32
C ALA A 216 -5.48 0.24 6.85
N ASP A 217 -6.49 -0.60 6.99
CA ASP A 217 -6.42 -2.01 6.56
C ASP A 217 -6.37 -2.11 5.03
N VAL A 218 -7.11 -1.23 4.34
CA VAL A 218 -7.05 -1.06 2.88
C VAL A 218 -5.63 -0.71 2.44
N ALA A 219 -4.98 0.25 3.11
CA ALA A 219 -3.62 0.66 2.80
C ALA A 219 -2.60 -0.49 3.00
N LEU A 220 -2.69 -1.21 4.12
CA LEU A 220 -1.83 -2.36 4.40
C LEU A 220 -2.02 -3.48 3.37
N LEU A 221 -3.27 -3.75 2.97
CA LEU A 221 -3.58 -4.74 1.94
C LEU A 221 -2.94 -4.35 0.59
N MET A 222 -3.07 -3.06 0.21
CA MET A 222 -2.44 -2.53 -1.00
C MET A 222 -0.92 -2.64 -0.99
N LEU A 223 -0.29 -2.46 0.18
CA LEU A 223 1.16 -2.58 0.34
C LEU A 223 1.62 -4.03 0.27
N ARG A 224 0.99 -4.93 1.06
CA ARG A 224 1.33 -6.36 1.13
C ARG A 224 1.24 -7.04 -0.23
N HIS A 225 0.14 -6.82 -0.94
CA HIS A 225 -0.11 -7.45 -2.24
C HIS A 225 0.38 -6.61 -3.43
N ARG A 226 1.03 -5.45 -3.17
CA ARG A 226 1.53 -4.52 -4.21
C ARG A 226 0.44 -4.04 -5.17
N ILE A 227 -0.80 -3.99 -4.70
CA ILE A 227 -1.98 -3.59 -5.47
C ILE A 227 -2.10 -2.07 -5.44
N LYS A 228 -2.44 -1.47 -6.58
CA LYS A 228 -2.61 -0.01 -6.73
C LYS A 228 -4.07 0.43 -6.56
N ARG A 229 -5.02 -0.48 -6.82
CA ARG A 229 -6.47 -0.25 -6.75
C ARG A 229 -7.17 -1.51 -6.28
N LEU A 230 -8.23 -1.35 -5.49
CA LEU A 230 -9.06 -2.43 -4.99
C LEU A 230 -10.53 -2.15 -5.31
N PRO A 231 -11.28 -3.13 -5.80
CA PRO A 231 -12.74 -3.08 -5.82
C PRO A 231 -13.28 -3.08 -4.39
N VAL A 232 -14.33 -2.32 -4.16
CA VAL A 232 -15.08 -2.30 -2.89
C VAL A 232 -16.40 -3.02 -3.12
N LEU A 233 -16.69 -3.99 -2.26
CA LEU A 233 -17.86 -4.84 -2.36
C LEU A 233 -18.86 -4.57 -1.25
N HIS A 234 -20.14 -4.57 -1.62
CA HIS A 234 -21.25 -4.66 -0.70
C HIS A 234 -22.17 -5.81 -1.12
N SER A 235 -22.38 -6.77 -0.23
CA SER A 235 -23.21 -7.96 -0.54
C SER A 235 -22.82 -8.67 -1.86
N GLY A 236 -21.52 -8.80 -2.11
CA GLY A 236 -20.95 -9.44 -3.31
C GLY A 236 -20.95 -8.59 -4.59
N ARG A 237 -21.52 -7.39 -4.57
CA ARG A 237 -21.56 -6.47 -5.71
C ARG A 237 -20.49 -5.40 -5.58
N VAL A 238 -19.89 -5.00 -6.69
CA VAL A 238 -18.95 -3.87 -6.73
C VAL A 238 -19.71 -2.57 -6.57
N VAL A 239 -19.44 -1.84 -5.50
CA VAL A 239 -20.07 -0.54 -5.18
C VAL A 239 -19.08 0.63 -5.26
N GLY A 240 -17.79 0.34 -5.33
CA GLY A 240 -16.75 1.35 -5.41
C GLY A 240 -15.41 0.79 -5.86
N VAL A 241 -14.47 1.69 -6.11
CA VAL A 241 -13.05 1.42 -6.32
C VAL A 241 -12.24 2.40 -5.49
N VAL A 242 -11.25 1.91 -4.77
CA VAL A 242 -10.30 2.72 -4.00
C VAL A 242 -8.89 2.54 -4.53
N SER A 243 -8.10 3.61 -4.55
CA SER A 243 -6.71 3.60 -4.99
C SER A 243 -5.76 4.11 -3.90
N ARG A 244 -4.45 3.84 -4.07
CA ARG A 244 -3.41 4.43 -3.21
C ARG A 244 -3.46 5.97 -3.18
N PHE A 245 -3.89 6.59 -4.27
CA PHE A 245 -4.04 8.03 -4.34
C PHE A 245 -5.15 8.53 -3.40
N ASP A 246 -6.27 7.82 -3.34
CA ASP A 246 -7.41 8.21 -2.50
C ASP A 246 -7.04 8.12 -1.03
N VAL A 247 -6.32 7.06 -0.64
CA VAL A 247 -5.79 6.90 0.72
C VAL A 247 -4.79 8.00 1.08
N LEU A 248 -3.85 8.30 0.19
CA LEU A 248 -2.84 9.34 0.43
C LEU A 248 -3.45 10.73 0.48
N ARG A 249 -4.47 11.02 -0.34
CA ARG A 249 -5.17 12.31 -0.35
C ARG A 249 -5.81 12.62 1.00
N THR A 250 -6.46 11.65 1.63
CA THR A 250 -7.07 11.85 2.96
C THR A 250 -6.05 12.31 3.99
N VAL A 251 -4.85 11.70 3.96
CA VAL A 251 -3.77 12.09 4.86
C VAL A 251 -3.15 13.45 4.48
N ALA A 252 -3.04 13.73 3.18
CA ALA A 252 -2.46 14.99 2.71
C ALA A 252 -3.31 16.20 3.12
N ASP A 253 -4.63 16.05 3.10
CA ASP A 253 -5.56 17.11 3.51
C ASP A 253 -5.42 17.41 5.02
N ASP A 254 -5.26 16.39 5.86
CA ASP A 254 -4.99 16.54 7.29
C ASP A 254 -3.64 17.23 7.56
N LEU A 255 -2.63 16.89 6.77
CA LEU A 255 -1.30 17.51 6.85
C LEU A 255 -1.33 18.99 6.49
N ALA A 256 -2.14 19.39 5.50
CA ALA A 256 -2.28 20.78 5.07
C ALA A 256 -3.01 21.66 6.11
N ASN A 257 -3.93 21.09 6.87
CA ASN A 257 -4.74 21.80 7.87
C ASN A 257 -4.02 22.07 9.20
N GLY A 258 -2.69 21.93 9.24
CA GLY A 258 -1.86 22.29 10.40
C GLY A 258 -1.81 21.26 11.52
N ASN A 259 -2.54 20.15 11.42
CA ASN A 259 -2.44 19.02 12.33
C ASN A 259 -1.17 18.15 12.06
N GLY A 260 -0.36 18.59 11.10
CA GLY A 260 0.68 17.80 10.46
C GLY A 260 2.08 17.90 11.06
N ALA A 261 2.40 18.90 11.85
CA ALA A 261 3.79 19.12 12.32
C ALA A 261 4.29 18.06 13.33
N THR A 262 3.38 17.33 13.98
CA THR A 262 3.74 16.26 14.92
C THR A 262 3.44 14.86 14.37
N ALA A 263 3.30 14.77 13.14
CA ALA A 263 2.40 13.88 12.46
C ALA A 263 3.05 12.63 11.86
N PHE A 264 4.39 12.44 11.80
CA PHE A 264 5.00 11.17 11.37
C PHE A 264 5.43 10.33 12.59
N PRO A 265 4.94 9.10 12.70
CA PRO A 265 5.38 8.20 13.75
C PRO A 265 6.75 7.64 13.42
N GLY A 266 7.70 7.85 14.31
CA GLY A 266 9.04 7.29 14.21
C GLY A 266 10.13 8.34 13.91
N PRO A 267 11.36 7.88 13.78
CA PRO A 267 12.53 8.73 13.54
C PRO A 267 12.56 9.35 12.13
N LEU A 268 11.68 8.92 11.23
CA LEU A 268 11.63 9.39 9.85
C LEU A 268 10.83 10.70 9.78
N THR A 269 11.53 11.81 9.61
CA THR A 269 10.94 13.15 9.54
C THR A 269 11.14 13.81 8.19
N GLN A 270 12.17 13.40 7.45
CA GLN A 270 12.58 13.99 6.18
C GLN A 270 12.42 13.01 5.02
N ILE A 271 12.07 13.54 3.84
CA ILE A 271 11.78 12.73 2.65
C ILE A 271 13.01 11.94 2.17
N GLY A 272 14.21 12.46 2.39
CA GLY A 272 15.46 11.76 2.05
C GLY A 272 15.63 10.42 2.76
N GLN A 273 15.03 10.24 3.94
CA GLN A 273 15.06 8.99 4.70
C GLN A 273 14.19 7.88 4.07
N LEU A 274 13.30 8.23 3.13
CA LEU A 274 12.47 7.27 2.40
C LEU A 274 13.11 6.79 1.12
N THR A 275 14.19 7.39 0.68
CA THR A 275 14.84 7.03 -0.58
C THR A 275 15.51 5.67 -0.47
N SER A 276 15.27 4.80 -1.44
CA SER A 276 16.01 3.55 -1.58
C SER A 276 17.36 3.81 -2.23
N GLY A 277 18.42 3.12 -1.78
CA GLY A 277 19.80 3.36 -2.22
C GLY A 277 20.10 3.10 -3.70
N ARG A 278 19.17 2.59 -4.49
CA ARG A 278 19.29 2.41 -5.95
C ARG A 278 18.44 3.43 -6.68
N VAL A 279 19.09 4.48 -7.17
CA VAL A 279 18.40 5.53 -7.94
C VAL A 279 18.37 5.11 -9.42
N PRO A 280 17.20 4.99 -10.04
CA PRO A 280 17.10 4.70 -11.47
C PRO A 280 17.42 5.97 -12.28
N ALA A 281 18.68 6.28 -12.42
CA ALA A 281 19.15 7.46 -13.13
C ALA A 281 19.89 7.10 -14.42
N VAL A 282 19.70 7.94 -15.43
CA VAL A 282 20.45 7.90 -16.71
C VAL A 282 20.98 9.30 -17.02
N ARG A 283 22.07 9.36 -17.77
CA ARG A 283 22.59 10.62 -18.32
C ARG A 283 21.71 11.12 -19.44
N SER A 284 21.69 12.43 -19.69
CA SER A 284 20.92 13.07 -20.77
C SER A 284 21.27 12.51 -22.16
N GLU A 285 22.52 12.14 -22.38
CA GLU A 285 23.03 11.54 -23.62
C GLU A 285 22.84 10.01 -23.71
N ALA A 286 22.32 9.37 -22.67
CA ALA A 286 22.11 7.94 -22.66
C ALA A 286 21.21 7.48 -23.81
N SER A 287 21.58 6.38 -24.46
CA SER A 287 20.79 5.80 -25.54
C SER A 287 19.45 5.23 -25.06
N LEU A 288 18.49 5.09 -25.95
CA LEU A 288 17.22 4.42 -25.68
C LEU A 288 17.40 3.06 -25.00
N ALA A 289 18.42 2.28 -25.44
CA ALA A 289 18.69 0.97 -24.85
C ALA A 289 19.07 1.08 -23.37
N GLN A 290 19.92 2.04 -23.00
CA GLN A 290 20.28 2.30 -21.61
C GLN A 290 19.10 2.79 -20.77
N VAL A 291 18.27 3.67 -21.32
CA VAL A 291 17.03 4.13 -20.67
C VAL A 291 16.10 2.94 -20.37
N LEU A 292 15.91 2.07 -21.36
CA LEU A 292 15.07 0.88 -21.22
C LEU A 292 15.61 -0.10 -20.16
N ASP A 293 16.94 -0.31 -20.14
CA ASP A 293 17.56 -1.18 -19.12
C ASP A 293 17.32 -0.64 -17.71
N VAL A 294 17.42 0.67 -17.51
CA VAL A 294 17.16 1.30 -16.20
C VAL A 294 15.68 1.23 -15.85
N VAL A 295 14.78 1.58 -16.77
CA VAL A 295 13.33 1.51 -16.53
C VAL A 295 12.89 0.07 -16.24
N ALA A 296 13.40 -0.92 -16.96
CA ALA A 296 13.08 -2.33 -16.77
C ALA A 296 13.70 -2.92 -15.49
N SER A 297 14.85 -2.41 -15.05
CA SER A 297 15.52 -2.88 -13.84
C SER A 297 14.83 -2.45 -12.55
N THR A 298 13.95 -1.47 -12.62
CA THR A 298 13.25 -0.91 -11.48
C THR A 298 11.77 -1.29 -11.49
N ARG A 299 11.20 -1.48 -10.32
CA ARG A 299 9.75 -1.72 -10.16
C ARG A 299 8.91 -0.46 -10.39
N LEU A 300 9.56 0.67 -10.59
CA LEU A 300 8.94 2.00 -10.68
C LEU A 300 8.52 2.35 -12.10
N ASN A 301 9.08 1.69 -13.12
CA ASN A 301 8.88 1.97 -14.53
C ASN A 301 9.22 3.42 -14.90
N HIS A 302 10.23 4.00 -14.23
CA HIS A 302 10.69 5.38 -14.42
C HIS A 302 12.21 5.41 -14.41
N ALA A 303 12.79 6.34 -15.17
CA ALA A 303 14.18 6.74 -15.05
C ALA A 303 14.26 8.25 -14.83
N VAL A 304 15.16 8.68 -13.95
CA VAL A 304 15.47 10.09 -13.75
C VAL A 304 16.60 10.46 -14.71
N VAL A 305 16.40 11.51 -15.49
CA VAL A 305 17.45 12.01 -16.40
C VAL A 305 18.24 13.08 -15.66
N VAL A 306 19.54 12.92 -15.64
CA VAL A 306 20.47 13.84 -14.96
C VAL A 306 21.58 14.34 -15.89
N ASP A 307 22.15 15.49 -15.55
CA ASP A 307 23.36 16.00 -16.19
C ASP A 307 24.66 15.35 -15.67
N ALA A 308 25.80 15.90 -16.05
CA ALA A 308 27.12 15.42 -15.64
C ALA A 308 27.34 15.53 -14.12
N ASP A 309 26.77 16.53 -13.47
CA ASP A 309 26.90 16.82 -12.05
C ASP A 309 25.78 16.18 -11.20
N ARG A 310 24.91 15.38 -11.84
CA ARG A 310 23.75 14.68 -11.26
C ARG A 310 22.58 15.59 -10.90
N HIS A 311 22.47 16.80 -11.45
CA HIS A 311 21.25 17.60 -11.33
C HIS A 311 20.13 16.98 -12.16
N VAL A 312 18.91 17.06 -11.63
CA VAL A 312 17.74 16.48 -12.28
C VAL A 312 17.28 17.36 -13.46
N LEU A 313 17.31 16.78 -14.64
CA LEU A 313 16.80 17.43 -15.87
C LEU A 313 15.35 17.05 -16.15
N GLY A 314 14.97 15.80 -15.88
CA GLY A 314 13.63 15.33 -16.19
C GLY A 314 13.41 13.88 -15.80
N LEU A 315 12.27 13.36 -16.25
CA LEU A 315 11.83 11.99 -16.02
C LEU A 315 11.49 11.32 -17.35
N VAL A 316 11.90 10.06 -17.52
CA VAL A 316 11.39 9.19 -18.56
C VAL A 316 10.49 8.15 -17.89
N THR A 317 9.23 8.10 -18.32
CA THR A 317 8.26 7.11 -17.85
C THR A 317 7.98 6.09 -18.95
N ASP A 318 7.40 4.96 -18.57
CA ASP A 318 6.85 3.98 -19.52
C ASP A 318 5.94 4.65 -20.57
N ALA A 319 5.09 5.57 -20.12
CA ALA A 319 4.19 6.34 -20.97
C ALA A 319 4.94 7.19 -22.01
N GLU A 320 5.98 7.90 -21.59
CA GLU A 320 6.77 8.74 -22.50
C GLU A 320 7.59 7.92 -23.51
N LEU A 321 8.15 6.80 -23.06
CA LEU A 321 8.84 5.87 -23.94
C LEU A 321 7.92 5.42 -25.07
N LEU A 322 6.71 5.00 -24.71
CA LEU A 322 5.74 4.53 -25.68
C LEU A 322 5.26 5.63 -26.64
N ARG A 323 5.07 6.84 -26.13
CA ARG A 323 4.62 7.98 -26.93
C ARG A 323 5.66 8.45 -27.93
N ARG A 324 6.95 8.49 -27.55
CA ARG A 324 8.02 9.10 -28.36
C ARG A 324 8.73 8.13 -29.29
N VAL A 325 8.82 6.85 -28.89
CA VAL A 325 9.53 5.84 -29.68
C VAL A 325 8.71 5.30 -30.85
N GLY A 326 7.38 5.50 -30.84
CA GLY A 326 6.47 5.22 -31.95
C GLY A 326 6.15 3.73 -32.16
N PRO A 327 5.16 3.41 -33.01
CA PRO A 327 4.63 2.04 -33.16
C PRO A 327 5.55 1.07 -33.92
N GLY A 328 6.64 1.55 -34.55
CA GLY A 328 7.59 0.72 -35.29
C GLY A 328 8.54 -0.12 -34.44
N HIS A 329 8.65 0.19 -33.14
CA HIS A 329 9.64 -0.44 -32.25
C HIS A 329 9.02 -1.50 -31.34
N ARG A 330 8.49 -2.57 -31.91
CA ARG A 330 7.97 -3.73 -31.14
C ARG A 330 8.97 -4.28 -30.11
N GLY A 331 10.28 -4.17 -30.41
CA GLY A 331 11.35 -4.61 -29.51
C GLY A 331 11.49 -3.81 -28.20
N VAL A 332 11.04 -2.53 -28.16
CA VAL A 332 11.12 -1.69 -26.97
C VAL A 332 10.18 -2.21 -25.86
N VAL A 333 9.00 -2.63 -26.25
CA VAL A 333 7.97 -3.13 -25.31
C VAL A 333 8.29 -4.54 -24.88
N ASP A 334 8.74 -5.39 -25.80
CA ASP A 334 9.18 -6.73 -25.47
C ASP A 334 10.38 -6.70 -24.49
N ARG A 335 11.26 -5.69 -24.58
CA ARG A 335 12.38 -5.53 -23.66
C ARG A 335 11.95 -4.97 -22.29
N LEU A 336 10.97 -4.07 -22.24
CA LEU A 336 10.34 -3.64 -21.00
C LEU A 336 9.67 -4.79 -20.25
N MET A 337 9.17 -5.79 -21.01
CA MET A 337 8.41 -6.92 -20.47
C MET A 337 9.22 -8.21 -20.35
N ARG A 338 10.15 -8.44 -21.25
CA ARG A 338 10.99 -9.65 -21.31
C ARG A 338 12.45 -9.24 -21.34
N ARG A 339 13.17 -9.43 -20.26
CA ARG A 339 14.63 -9.18 -20.20
C ARG A 339 15.32 -9.91 -21.35
N GLY A 340 15.99 -9.18 -22.25
CA GLY A 340 16.97 -9.75 -23.18
C GLY A 340 16.75 -9.57 -24.68
N VAL A 341 15.75 -8.81 -25.16
CA VAL A 341 15.61 -8.57 -26.60
C VAL A 341 16.46 -7.34 -27.02
N PRO A 342 17.34 -7.45 -28.06
CA PRO A 342 18.09 -6.31 -28.57
C PRO A 342 17.15 -5.24 -29.14
N VAL A 343 17.38 -3.99 -28.79
CA VAL A 343 16.69 -2.82 -29.39
C VAL A 343 17.61 -2.26 -30.45
N GLU A 344 17.15 -2.22 -31.70
CA GLU A 344 17.87 -1.51 -32.76
C GLU A 344 18.03 -0.03 -32.37
N ALA A 345 19.20 0.53 -32.61
CA ALA A 345 19.59 1.87 -32.24
C ALA A 345 18.64 2.91 -32.91
N SER A 346 17.63 3.32 -32.20
CA SER A 346 16.93 4.56 -32.55
C SER A 346 17.84 5.71 -32.10
N GLY A 347 18.05 6.72 -32.96
CA GLY A 347 18.92 7.84 -32.63
C GLY A 347 18.43 8.76 -31.50
N HIS A 348 17.53 8.25 -30.62
CA HIS A 348 16.97 9.01 -29.50
C HIS A 348 17.84 8.88 -28.26
N SER A 349 18.16 10.04 -27.67
CA SER A 349 18.80 10.15 -26.37
C SER A 349 17.77 10.21 -25.22
N ALA A 350 18.20 10.06 -23.98
CA ALA A 350 17.36 10.26 -22.81
C ALA A 350 16.77 11.69 -22.77
N ALA A 351 17.53 12.69 -23.22
CA ALA A 351 17.06 14.07 -23.35
C ALA A 351 15.87 14.20 -24.31
N ASP A 352 15.87 13.44 -25.42
CA ASP A 352 14.77 13.46 -26.39
C ASP A 352 13.51 12.75 -25.85
N LEU A 353 13.69 11.84 -24.89
CA LEU A 353 12.62 10.99 -24.32
C LEU A 353 12.02 11.53 -23.04
N MET A 354 12.72 12.42 -22.34
CA MET A 354 12.29 12.92 -21.03
C MET A 354 11.17 13.97 -21.15
N VAL A 355 10.43 14.11 -20.06
CA VAL A 355 9.64 15.30 -19.75
C VAL A 355 10.31 16.02 -18.58
N PRO A 356 10.24 17.36 -18.48
CA PRO A 356 10.72 18.07 -17.32
C PRO A 356 10.10 17.49 -16.03
N ALA A 357 10.88 17.37 -14.96
CA ALA A 357 10.34 16.95 -13.69
C ALA A 357 9.38 18.03 -13.17
N ALA A 358 8.13 17.66 -12.91
CA ALA A 358 7.12 18.60 -12.41
C ALA A 358 7.42 19.08 -10.99
N LEU A 359 8.20 18.30 -10.24
CA LEU A 359 8.60 18.60 -8.88
C LEU A 359 9.87 17.83 -8.54
N VAL A 360 10.84 18.55 -8.00
CA VAL A 360 12.07 18.02 -7.37
C VAL A 360 12.11 18.57 -5.94
N VAL A 361 12.45 17.73 -4.97
CA VAL A 361 12.40 18.12 -3.55
C VAL A 361 13.73 17.89 -2.86
N PRO A 362 14.15 18.78 -1.92
CA PRO A 362 15.34 18.55 -1.13
C PRO A 362 15.14 17.40 -0.14
N ALA A 363 16.21 16.66 0.15
CA ALA A 363 16.19 15.52 1.08
C ALA A 363 15.76 15.93 2.51
N SER A 364 15.98 17.17 2.87
CA SER A 364 15.59 17.77 4.16
C SER A 364 14.10 18.12 4.26
N LEU A 365 13.36 18.10 3.14
CA LEU A 365 11.93 18.44 3.16
C LEU A 365 11.16 17.50 4.09
N PRO A 366 10.28 18.04 4.96
CA PRO A 366 9.40 17.23 5.79
C PRO A 366 8.55 16.27 4.94
N ILE A 367 8.45 15.01 5.37
CA ILE A 367 7.71 13.97 4.60
C ILE A 367 6.26 14.41 4.34
N GLY A 368 5.60 15.03 5.33
CA GLY A 368 4.23 15.50 5.18
C GLY A 368 4.06 16.51 4.07
N GLU A 369 4.96 17.48 4.01
CA GLU A 369 4.95 18.50 2.97
C GLU A 369 5.25 17.90 1.59
N ALA A 370 6.22 16.98 1.49
CA ALA A 370 6.51 16.28 0.25
C ALA A 370 5.30 15.48 -0.27
N ILE A 371 4.59 14.77 0.62
CA ILE A 371 3.37 14.04 0.26
C ILE A 371 2.27 15.02 -0.18
N HIS A 372 2.08 16.12 0.55
CA HIS A 372 1.11 17.14 0.17
C HIS A 372 1.38 17.68 -1.23
N GLN A 373 2.61 18.08 -1.52
CA GLN A 373 3.03 18.56 -2.84
C GLN A 373 2.83 17.49 -3.93
N MET A 374 3.18 16.22 -3.62
CA MET A 374 2.93 15.08 -4.53
C MET A 374 1.45 14.94 -4.88
N MET A 375 0.55 15.15 -3.92
CA MET A 375 -0.90 15.04 -4.15
C MET A 375 -1.44 16.23 -4.92
N GLN A 376 -1.04 17.45 -4.57
CA GLN A 376 -1.46 18.69 -5.24
C GLN A 376 -1.10 18.69 -6.73
N LEU A 377 0.14 18.31 -7.05
CA LEU A 377 0.63 18.26 -8.42
C LEU A 377 0.31 16.94 -9.13
N GLN A 378 -0.37 16.02 -8.45
CA GLN A 378 -0.75 14.69 -8.95
C GLN A 378 0.44 13.87 -9.49
N VAL A 379 1.67 14.17 -9.09
CA VAL A 379 2.86 13.45 -9.52
C VAL A 379 2.92 12.06 -8.87
N LYS A 380 3.51 11.11 -9.59
CA LYS A 380 3.63 9.71 -9.12
C LYS A 380 4.95 9.44 -8.42
N VAL A 381 5.96 10.23 -8.73
CA VAL A 381 7.34 10.08 -8.28
C VAL A 381 7.91 11.47 -7.99
N LEU A 382 8.66 11.56 -6.91
CA LEU A 382 9.45 12.73 -6.52
C LEU A 382 10.93 12.39 -6.62
N PRO A 383 11.71 13.00 -7.51
CA PRO A 383 13.15 13.05 -7.39
C PRO A 383 13.54 13.82 -6.13
N VAL A 384 14.47 13.27 -5.36
CA VAL A 384 14.99 13.85 -4.12
C VAL A 384 16.45 14.22 -4.32
N VAL A 385 16.80 15.45 -3.93
CA VAL A 385 18.15 16.00 -4.12
C VAL A 385 18.80 16.38 -2.79
N ASP A 386 20.13 16.44 -2.79
CA ASP A 386 20.92 16.98 -1.68
C ASP A 386 20.97 18.51 -1.69
N ASP A 387 21.74 19.10 -0.77
CA ASP A 387 21.91 20.56 -0.64
C ASP A 387 22.64 21.17 -1.84
N GLU A 388 23.37 20.37 -2.63
CA GLU A 388 24.00 20.77 -3.88
C GLU A 388 23.13 20.46 -5.13
N GLU A 389 21.83 20.22 -4.93
CA GLU A 389 20.84 19.92 -5.98
C GLU A 389 21.11 18.61 -6.76
N ARG A 390 21.97 17.72 -6.24
CA ARG A 390 22.30 16.44 -6.88
C ARG A 390 21.29 15.36 -6.48
N LEU A 391 20.88 14.57 -7.44
CA LEU A 391 19.94 13.46 -7.22
C LEU A 391 20.51 12.43 -6.23
N VAL A 392 19.84 12.25 -5.09
CA VAL A 392 20.15 11.25 -4.06
C VAL A 392 19.15 10.11 -4.00
N GLY A 393 17.94 10.30 -4.51
CA GLY A 393 16.92 9.27 -4.48
C GLY A 393 15.64 9.62 -5.21
N ILE A 394 14.70 8.71 -5.15
CA ILE A 394 13.31 8.94 -5.58
C ILE A 394 12.36 8.37 -4.56
N VAL A 395 11.19 8.98 -4.46
CA VAL A 395 10.09 8.52 -3.60
C VAL A 395 8.83 8.39 -4.45
N ASP A 396 8.20 7.24 -4.41
CA ASP A 396 6.91 7.00 -5.07
C ASP A 396 5.74 7.01 -4.07
N ARG A 397 4.52 6.89 -4.59
CA ARG A 397 3.31 6.82 -3.74
C ARG A 397 3.28 5.58 -2.84
N ALA A 398 4.00 4.52 -3.16
CA ALA A 398 4.07 3.35 -2.29
C ALA A 398 5.05 3.58 -1.14
N ASP A 399 6.13 4.32 -1.39
CA ASP A 399 7.07 4.74 -0.35
C ASP A 399 6.39 5.70 0.63
N ALA A 400 5.65 6.68 0.08
CA ALA A 400 4.83 7.59 0.88
C ALA A 400 3.81 6.84 1.75
N LEU A 401 3.11 5.87 1.16
CA LEU A 401 2.14 5.05 1.89
C LEU A 401 2.83 4.18 2.96
N ARG A 402 4.01 3.60 2.66
CA ARG A 402 4.81 2.85 3.65
C ARG A 402 5.24 3.72 4.83
N ALA A 403 5.69 4.93 4.56
CA ALA A 403 6.07 5.88 5.61
C ALA A 403 4.90 6.20 6.55
N LEU A 404 3.70 6.38 6.00
CA LEU A 404 2.49 6.64 6.78
C LEU A 404 2.05 5.44 7.63
N PHE A 405 2.29 4.22 7.17
CA PHE A 405 1.83 2.99 7.81
C PHE A 405 2.94 2.21 8.55
N GLY A 406 4.12 2.82 8.74
CA GLY A 406 5.15 2.33 9.67
C GLY A 406 6.07 1.24 9.13
N GLY A 407 6.24 1.13 7.80
CA GLY A 407 7.23 0.26 7.19
C GLY A 407 8.48 1.03 6.79
N GLY A 408 9.60 0.84 7.47
CA GLY A 408 10.91 1.24 6.97
C GLY A 408 11.26 0.51 5.66
N PRO A 409 12.29 0.95 4.91
CA PRO A 409 12.68 0.37 3.62
C PRO A 409 13.02 -1.12 3.68
N ASP A 410 13.32 -1.68 4.85
CA ASP A 410 13.84 -3.05 5.03
C ASP A 410 12.79 -4.17 5.16
N MET A 411 11.49 -3.87 5.15
CA MET A 411 10.44 -4.88 5.34
C MET A 411 10.05 -5.67 4.08
N VAL A 412 10.79 -5.62 2.99
CA VAL A 412 10.41 -6.25 1.70
C VAL A 412 11.40 -7.27 1.16
N ASP A 413 12.58 -7.44 1.72
CA ASP A 413 13.57 -8.41 1.22
C ASP A 413 13.61 -9.76 1.99
N GLY A 414 12.56 -10.09 2.72
CA GLY A 414 12.37 -11.39 3.33
C GLY A 414 11.84 -12.42 2.33
N SER A 415 12.74 -13.26 1.82
CA SER A 415 12.51 -14.58 1.23
C SER A 415 11.81 -14.67 -0.14
N ALA A 416 12.59 -14.62 -1.18
CA ALA A 416 12.45 -15.57 -2.27
C ALA A 416 13.68 -16.49 -2.21
N GLY A 417 13.60 -17.59 -1.49
CA GLY A 417 14.61 -18.63 -1.35
C GLY A 417 13.91 -19.89 -0.90
N SER A 418 13.55 -20.70 -1.83
CA SER A 418 13.49 -22.15 -1.99
C SER A 418 12.30 -22.56 -2.83
#